data_74aa075e21bf450fa4a328a0b1e8da73
#
_entry.id   74aa075e21bf450fa4a328a0b1e8da73
#
_cell.length_a   1.000
_cell.length_b   1.000
_cell.length_c   1.000
_cell.angle_alpha   90.00
_cell.angle_beta   90.00
_cell.angle_gamma   90.00
#
_symmetry.space_group_name_H-M   'P 1'
#
loop_
_entity.id
_entity.type
_entity.pdbx_description
1 polymer ?
#
loop_
_entity_poly.entity_id
_entity_poly.type
_entity_poly.pdbx_seq_one_letter_code
_entity_poly.pdbx_strand_id
1 'polypeptide(L)'
;MAIVNGEDQAGGDINGDGSINVIDVVNLVNLILGDGRVSDAGSATIVVSDNSVSLSADGYIGGVQMTLSHDNGFEIDLTDNAMVAEYKTTGTSTTLVVVEPNDELLFTANQKFDIAHMIVANSDEAITVNTVTEFGLSTAYPNPFNPSTTVSLTVPSADYVSVKVYNLMGQMVGVLADGMMEANVYSFTWNASDVSSGVYLIKAESSSSVDIQKVMLVK
;
A
#
# COMPACT_ATOMS: atom_id res chain seq x y z
N MET A 1 13.61 -21.11 -7.65
CA MET A 1 13.88 -20.47 -6.35
C MET A 1 13.22 -21.31 -5.25
N ALA A 2 13.95 -21.68 -4.15
CA ALA A 2 13.43 -22.59 -3.13
C ALA A 2 12.12 -22.10 -2.47
N ILE A 3 12.02 -20.81 -2.17
CA ILE A 3 10.84 -20.17 -1.52
C ILE A 3 9.56 -20.43 -2.29
N VAL A 4 9.53 -20.17 -3.60
CA VAL A 4 8.33 -20.39 -4.43
C VAL A 4 8.07 -21.86 -4.71
N ASN A 5 9.08 -22.72 -4.60
CA ASN A 5 8.95 -24.17 -4.80
C ASN A 5 8.53 -24.92 -3.53
N GLY A 6 8.63 -24.31 -2.35
CA GLY A 6 8.36 -24.97 -1.07
C GLY A 6 9.35 -26.07 -0.73
N GLU A 7 10.60 -25.97 -1.23
CA GLU A 7 11.67 -26.93 -0.98
C GLU A 7 12.54 -26.46 0.17
N ASP A 8 12.64 -27.28 1.23
CA ASP A 8 13.63 -27.11 2.30
C ASP A 8 15.01 -27.43 1.75
N GLN A 9 15.80 -26.42 1.40
CA GLN A 9 17.20 -26.58 1.04
C GLN A 9 18.10 -26.33 2.26
N ALA A 10 18.91 -27.29 2.63
CA ALA A 10 19.92 -27.11 3.66
C ALA A 10 20.81 -25.91 3.31
N GLY A 11 20.85 -24.90 4.19
CA GLY A 11 21.57 -23.65 3.99
C GLY A 11 20.76 -22.51 3.37
N GLY A 12 19.44 -22.65 3.21
CA GLY A 12 18.55 -21.59 2.75
C GLY A 12 18.10 -20.62 3.86
N ASP A 13 18.17 -21.04 5.11
CA ASP A 13 17.94 -20.21 6.31
C ASP A 13 19.24 -19.47 6.64
N ILE A 14 19.37 -18.26 6.09
CA ILE A 14 20.58 -17.43 6.18
C ILE A 14 20.65 -16.69 7.51
N ASN A 15 19.49 -16.25 8.03
CA ASN A 15 19.39 -15.52 9.29
C ASN A 15 19.31 -16.46 10.52
N GLY A 16 19.06 -17.76 10.33
CA GLY A 16 19.00 -18.77 11.39
C GLY A 16 17.72 -18.72 12.23
N ASP A 17 16.61 -18.17 11.69
CA ASP A 17 15.33 -18.05 12.41
C ASP A 17 14.44 -19.30 12.31
N GLY A 18 14.87 -20.31 11.53
CA GLY A 18 14.18 -21.58 11.33
C GLY A 18 13.14 -21.55 10.21
N SER A 19 13.04 -20.46 9.43
CA SER A 19 12.08 -20.30 8.35
C SER A 19 12.76 -19.83 7.07
N ILE A 20 12.58 -20.51 5.96
CA ILE A 20 13.10 -20.05 4.66
C ILE A 20 12.07 -19.12 4.00
N ASN A 21 12.38 -17.83 3.94
CA ASN A 21 11.47 -16.80 3.41
C ASN A 21 12.24 -15.67 2.67
N VAL A 22 11.54 -14.60 2.30
CA VAL A 22 12.17 -13.48 1.56
C VAL A 22 13.28 -12.78 2.34
N ILE A 23 13.26 -12.82 3.68
CA ILE A 23 14.30 -12.20 4.53
C ILE A 23 15.65 -12.87 4.28
N ASP A 24 15.68 -14.20 4.10
CA ASP A 24 16.91 -14.93 3.78
C ASP A 24 17.51 -14.51 2.44
N VAL A 25 16.63 -14.26 1.44
CA VAL A 25 17.07 -13.77 0.13
C VAL A 25 17.66 -12.38 0.24
N VAL A 26 17.03 -11.50 1.00
CA VAL A 26 17.52 -10.13 1.26
C VAL A 26 18.87 -10.19 1.97
N ASN A 27 19.00 -11.01 3.02
CA ASN A 27 20.27 -11.20 3.74
C ASN A 27 21.38 -11.75 2.85
N LEU A 28 21.05 -12.69 1.94
CA LEU A 28 22.02 -13.19 0.96
C LEU A 28 22.46 -12.10 -0.01
N VAL A 29 21.52 -11.27 -0.50
CA VAL A 29 21.82 -10.14 -1.38
C VAL A 29 22.73 -9.13 -0.67
N ASN A 30 22.45 -8.79 0.59
CA ASN A 30 23.27 -7.89 1.41
C ASN A 30 24.68 -8.44 1.62
N LEU A 31 24.81 -9.75 1.86
CA LEU A 31 26.12 -10.40 2.03
C LEU A 31 26.96 -10.31 0.75
N ILE A 32 26.33 -10.33 -0.43
CA ILE A 32 27.02 -10.31 -1.73
C ILE A 32 27.34 -8.88 -2.17
N LEU A 33 26.40 -7.96 -2.03
CA LEU A 33 26.48 -6.60 -2.57
C LEU A 33 26.99 -5.55 -1.55
N GLY A 34 26.94 -5.87 -0.24
CA GLY A 34 27.35 -4.98 0.86
C GLY A 34 26.31 -3.95 1.24
N ASP A 35 26.43 -3.40 2.47
CA ASP A 35 25.50 -2.43 3.09
C ASP A 35 25.73 -0.99 2.56
N GLY A 36 25.46 -0.73 1.31
CA GLY A 36 25.63 0.61 0.73
C GLY A 36 24.34 1.43 0.58
N ARG A 37 23.31 1.21 1.43
CA ARG A 37 21.92 1.61 1.16
C ARG A 37 21.46 2.85 1.90
N VAL A 38 20.45 3.51 1.32
CA VAL A 38 19.67 4.61 1.90
C VAL A 38 18.85 4.04 3.09
N SER A 39 18.36 4.89 3.97
CA SER A 39 17.57 4.52 5.15
C SER A 39 16.53 3.40 4.89
N ASP A 40 16.56 2.35 5.71
CA ASP A 40 15.57 1.27 5.69
C ASP A 40 14.15 1.77 6.00
N ALA A 41 13.16 1.14 5.40
CA ALA A 41 11.77 1.39 5.74
C ALA A 41 11.44 0.84 7.13
N GLY A 42 10.72 1.64 7.91
CA GLY A 42 10.11 1.21 9.17
C GLY A 42 8.68 0.72 8.99
N SER A 43 8.02 1.17 7.91
CA SER A 43 6.65 0.79 7.57
C SER A 43 6.40 0.81 6.07
N ALA A 44 5.43 0.00 5.65
CA ALA A 44 4.96 -0.04 4.27
C ALA A 44 3.43 0.00 4.20
N THR A 45 2.91 0.51 3.10
CA THR A 45 1.49 0.45 2.74
C THR A 45 1.35 -0.40 1.48
N ILE A 46 0.54 -1.43 1.56
CA ILE A 46 0.11 -2.25 0.43
C ILE A 46 -1.30 -1.82 0.04
N VAL A 47 -1.44 -1.38 -1.19
CA VAL A 47 -2.73 -1.06 -1.79
C VAL A 47 -3.15 -2.22 -2.67
N VAL A 48 -4.27 -2.84 -2.33
CA VAL A 48 -4.85 -3.98 -3.07
C VAL A 48 -6.09 -3.49 -3.80
N SER A 49 -6.09 -3.63 -5.11
CA SER A 49 -7.27 -3.46 -5.96
C SER A 49 -7.81 -4.81 -6.43
N ASP A 50 -8.90 -4.82 -7.20
CA ASP A 50 -9.50 -6.06 -7.72
C ASP A 50 -8.51 -6.95 -8.49
N ASN A 51 -7.48 -6.36 -9.11
CA ASN A 51 -6.56 -7.05 -10.00
C ASN A 51 -5.10 -6.55 -9.94
N SER A 52 -4.71 -5.78 -8.93
CA SER A 52 -3.33 -5.32 -8.79
C SER A 52 -2.93 -5.13 -7.32
N VAL A 53 -1.63 -5.16 -7.07
CA VAL A 53 -1.03 -4.82 -5.77
C VAL A 53 0.08 -3.82 -5.98
N SER A 54 0.01 -2.72 -5.24
CA SER A 54 1.05 -1.68 -5.20
C SER A 54 1.62 -1.56 -3.79
N LEU A 55 2.89 -1.18 -3.70
CA LEU A 55 3.66 -0.98 -2.48
C LEU A 55 4.15 0.46 -2.40
N SER A 56 3.93 1.10 -1.27
CA SER A 56 4.57 2.38 -0.91
C SER A 56 5.21 2.25 0.46
N ALA A 57 6.41 2.79 0.66
CA ALA A 57 7.15 2.68 1.91
C ALA A 57 7.87 4.00 2.25
N ASP A 58 8.21 4.17 3.53
CA ASP A 58 8.94 5.33 4.04
C ASP A 58 10.47 5.22 3.89
N GLY A 59 10.96 4.14 3.28
CA GLY A 59 12.37 3.87 3.04
C GLY A 59 12.60 2.65 2.14
N TYR A 60 13.80 2.09 2.23
CA TYR A 60 14.21 0.95 1.42
C TYR A 60 13.46 -0.35 1.77
N ILE A 61 12.99 -1.03 0.74
CA ILE A 61 12.41 -2.38 0.81
C ILE A 61 13.35 -3.38 0.14
N GLY A 62 13.83 -4.35 0.92
CA GLY A 62 14.67 -5.44 0.44
C GLY A 62 13.87 -6.51 -0.31
N GLY A 63 12.65 -6.81 0.16
CA GLY A 63 11.85 -7.82 -0.52
C GLY A 63 10.42 -7.94 -0.02
N VAL A 64 9.60 -8.53 -0.90
CA VAL A 64 8.19 -8.83 -0.66
C VAL A 64 7.94 -10.30 -1.00
N GLN A 65 7.29 -11.00 -0.10
CA GLN A 65 6.75 -12.35 -0.35
C GLN A 65 5.25 -12.34 -0.11
N MET A 66 4.48 -12.88 -1.03
CA MET A 66 3.04 -13.04 -0.87
C MET A 66 2.60 -14.45 -1.25
N THR A 67 1.56 -14.92 -0.56
CA THR A 67 0.78 -16.09 -0.96
C THR A 67 -0.62 -15.61 -1.22
N LEU A 68 -1.09 -15.80 -2.45
CA LEU A 68 -2.41 -15.42 -2.94
C LEU A 68 -3.30 -16.66 -2.99
N SER A 69 -4.59 -16.50 -2.66
CA SER A 69 -5.63 -17.49 -2.95
C SER A 69 -6.56 -16.94 -4.03
N HIS A 70 -6.95 -17.78 -4.98
CA HIS A 70 -7.69 -17.38 -6.18
C HIS A 70 -8.45 -18.57 -6.80
N ASP A 71 -9.31 -18.30 -7.77
CA ASP A 71 -9.97 -19.33 -8.57
C ASP A 71 -9.03 -19.92 -9.64
N ASN A 72 -9.49 -20.97 -10.32
CA ASN A 72 -8.72 -21.58 -11.43
C ASN A 72 -8.57 -20.61 -12.60
N GLY A 73 -7.43 -20.72 -13.30
CA GLY A 73 -7.13 -19.86 -14.46
C GLY A 73 -6.53 -18.50 -14.07
N PHE A 74 -6.04 -18.39 -12.84
CA PHE A 74 -5.33 -17.20 -12.37
C PHE A 74 -3.98 -17.06 -13.08
N GLU A 75 -3.76 -15.87 -13.62
CA GLU A 75 -2.50 -15.44 -14.22
C GLU A 75 -2.08 -14.11 -13.61
N ILE A 76 -0.80 -13.95 -13.39
CA ILE A 76 -0.19 -12.79 -12.77
C ILE A 76 0.96 -12.28 -13.63
N ASP A 77 1.05 -10.96 -13.77
CA ASP A 77 2.15 -10.26 -14.44
C ASP A 77 2.91 -9.44 -13.38
N LEU A 78 4.12 -9.87 -13.08
CA LEU A 78 4.99 -9.24 -12.06
C LEU A 78 5.68 -8.01 -12.65
N THR A 79 6.08 -7.08 -11.78
CA THR A 79 6.92 -5.94 -12.19
C THR A 79 8.23 -6.41 -12.84
N ASP A 80 8.61 -5.76 -13.94
CA ASP A 80 9.91 -5.95 -14.60
C ASP A 80 11.04 -5.16 -13.92
N ASN A 81 10.69 -4.27 -12.98
CA ASN A 81 11.62 -3.33 -12.36
C ASN A 81 11.94 -3.74 -10.91
N ALA A 82 12.48 -4.94 -10.77
CA ALA A 82 12.98 -5.50 -9.53
C ALA A 82 14.29 -6.27 -9.79
N MET A 83 15.11 -6.48 -8.77
CA MET A 83 16.30 -7.35 -8.91
C MET A 83 15.88 -8.77 -9.28
N VAL A 84 14.85 -9.29 -8.61
CA VAL A 84 14.24 -10.60 -8.89
C VAL A 84 12.73 -10.49 -8.68
N ALA A 85 11.96 -11.00 -9.62
CA ALA A 85 10.53 -11.19 -9.47
C ALA A 85 10.16 -12.58 -10.02
N GLU A 86 9.65 -13.46 -9.14
CA GLU A 86 9.34 -14.85 -9.45
C GLU A 86 8.04 -15.27 -8.78
N TYR A 87 7.28 -16.15 -9.42
CA TYR A 87 6.11 -16.76 -8.81
C TYR A 87 5.92 -18.22 -9.22
N LYS A 88 5.12 -18.91 -8.42
CA LYS A 88 4.65 -20.26 -8.72
C LYS A 88 3.20 -20.42 -8.30
N THR A 89 2.38 -20.90 -9.24
CA THR A 89 0.98 -21.27 -9.00
C THR A 89 0.87 -22.78 -8.78
N THR A 90 0.14 -23.17 -7.74
CA THR A 90 -0.19 -24.56 -7.43
C THR A 90 -1.68 -24.64 -7.09
N GLY A 91 -2.48 -25.14 -8.02
CA GLY A 91 -3.94 -25.17 -7.88
C GLY A 91 -4.52 -23.75 -7.79
N THR A 92 -5.17 -23.44 -6.68
CA THR A 92 -5.78 -22.14 -6.37
C THR A 92 -4.91 -21.26 -5.46
N SER A 93 -3.61 -21.53 -5.40
CA SER A 93 -2.66 -20.76 -4.61
C SER A 93 -1.46 -20.35 -5.44
N THR A 94 -1.06 -19.09 -5.36
CA THR A 94 0.15 -18.54 -5.99
C THR A 94 1.04 -17.94 -4.93
N THR A 95 2.29 -18.41 -4.86
CA THR A 95 3.33 -17.78 -4.06
C THR A 95 4.25 -16.98 -4.97
N LEU A 96 4.49 -15.72 -4.62
CA LEU A 96 5.40 -14.83 -5.34
C LEU A 96 6.46 -14.25 -4.40
N VAL A 97 7.59 -13.87 -4.98
CA VAL A 97 8.69 -13.16 -4.32
C VAL A 97 9.18 -12.07 -5.26
N VAL A 98 9.28 -10.84 -4.74
CA VAL A 98 9.88 -9.69 -5.42
C VAL A 98 11.00 -9.17 -4.54
N VAL A 99 12.22 -9.11 -5.06
CA VAL A 99 13.42 -8.65 -4.35
C VAL A 99 13.86 -7.32 -4.94
N GLU A 100 14.10 -6.34 -4.07
CA GLU A 100 14.44 -4.97 -4.44
C GLU A 100 13.45 -4.38 -5.48
N PRO A 101 12.16 -4.26 -5.12
CA PRO A 101 11.19 -3.60 -6.00
C PRO A 101 11.59 -2.12 -6.19
N ASN A 102 11.72 -1.68 -7.44
CA ASN A 102 12.02 -0.29 -7.80
C ASN A 102 10.80 0.47 -8.30
N ASP A 103 9.66 -0.20 -8.46
CA ASP A 103 8.36 0.37 -8.80
C ASP A 103 7.39 0.21 -7.63
N GLU A 104 6.40 1.10 -7.57
CA GLU A 104 5.28 0.95 -6.64
C GLU A 104 4.39 -0.24 -7.01
N LEU A 105 4.14 -0.48 -8.31
CA LEU A 105 3.37 -1.62 -8.77
C LEU A 105 4.17 -2.92 -8.63
N LEU A 106 3.68 -3.85 -7.82
CA LEU A 106 4.31 -5.16 -7.66
C LEU A 106 3.84 -6.16 -8.71
N PHE A 107 2.53 -6.18 -8.99
CA PHE A 107 1.97 -7.05 -10.02
C PHE A 107 0.55 -6.64 -10.43
N THR A 108 0.13 -7.14 -11.60
CA THR A 108 -1.27 -7.19 -12.02
C THR A 108 -1.74 -8.63 -12.19
N ALA A 109 -3.05 -8.86 -12.09
CA ALA A 109 -3.67 -10.17 -12.26
C ALA A 109 -4.84 -10.11 -13.24
N ASN A 110 -5.20 -11.23 -13.84
CA ASN A 110 -6.32 -11.32 -14.77
C ASN A 110 -7.69 -11.46 -14.09
N GLN A 111 -7.71 -11.72 -12.77
CA GLN A 111 -8.93 -11.88 -11.96
C GLN A 111 -8.67 -11.55 -10.48
N LYS A 112 -9.75 -11.50 -9.68
CA LYS A 112 -9.70 -11.24 -8.23
C LYS A 112 -8.94 -12.33 -7.49
N PHE A 113 -8.32 -11.92 -6.39
CA PHE A 113 -7.57 -12.76 -5.47
C PHE A 113 -7.68 -12.22 -4.04
N ASP A 114 -7.33 -13.06 -3.07
CA ASP A 114 -7.13 -12.66 -1.67
C ASP A 114 -5.68 -12.90 -1.27
N ILE A 115 -5.11 -12.03 -0.44
CA ILE A 115 -3.78 -12.22 0.13
C ILE A 115 -3.92 -13.08 1.38
N ALA A 116 -3.50 -14.36 1.29
CA ALA A 116 -3.54 -15.31 2.39
C ALA A 116 -2.37 -15.11 3.37
N HIS A 117 -1.20 -14.71 2.88
CA HIS A 117 -0.01 -14.43 3.69
C HIS A 117 0.87 -13.41 2.98
N MET A 118 1.55 -12.56 3.77
CA MET A 118 2.47 -11.55 3.24
C MET A 118 3.60 -11.28 4.22
N ILE A 119 4.80 -11.11 3.69
CA ILE A 119 5.99 -10.59 4.36
C ILE A 119 6.52 -9.45 3.50
N VAL A 120 6.76 -8.30 4.11
CA VAL A 120 7.52 -7.20 3.53
C VAL A 120 8.72 -6.98 4.44
N ALA A 121 9.91 -6.98 3.88
CA ALA A 121 11.15 -6.86 4.62
C ALA A 121 11.99 -5.67 4.12
N ASN A 122 12.63 -4.98 5.04
CA ASN A 122 13.73 -4.05 4.75
C ASN A 122 15.05 -4.82 4.55
N SER A 123 16.21 -4.25 4.88
CA SER A 123 17.50 -4.94 4.73
C SER A 123 17.71 -6.05 5.78
N ASP A 124 17.06 -5.99 6.93
CA ASP A 124 17.36 -6.84 8.08
C ASP A 124 16.16 -7.68 8.57
N GLU A 125 14.94 -7.10 8.54
CA GLU A 125 13.79 -7.70 9.20
C GLU A 125 12.47 -7.45 8.49
N ALA A 126 11.44 -8.21 8.87
CA ALA A 126 10.07 -7.93 8.45
C ALA A 126 9.56 -6.64 9.10
N ILE A 127 8.93 -5.80 8.30
CA ILE A 127 8.39 -4.51 8.74
C ILE A 127 6.87 -4.53 8.88
N THR A 128 6.33 -3.52 9.57
CA THR A 128 4.88 -3.34 9.70
C THR A 128 4.26 -2.96 8.36
N VAL A 129 3.18 -3.68 8.00
CA VAL A 129 2.46 -3.45 6.74
C VAL A 129 1.02 -3.02 7.02
N ASN A 130 0.63 -1.88 6.44
CA ASN A 130 -0.75 -1.44 6.38
C ASN A 130 -1.35 -1.90 5.03
N THR A 131 -2.40 -2.71 5.08
CA THR A 131 -3.10 -3.13 3.85
C THR A 131 -4.34 -2.29 3.65
N VAL A 132 -4.51 -1.79 2.44
CA VAL A 132 -5.60 -0.94 2.04
C VAL A 132 -6.32 -1.55 0.84
N THR A 133 -7.61 -1.82 0.98
CA THR A 133 -8.43 -2.54 -0.01
C THR A 133 -9.62 -1.74 -0.50
N GLU A 134 -9.96 -0.63 0.16
CA GLU A 134 -11.18 0.13 -0.14
C GLU A 134 -10.89 1.62 -0.30
N PHE A 135 -11.62 2.25 -1.24
CA PHE A 135 -11.64 3.71 -1.35
C PHE A 135 -12.28 4.33 -0.11
N GLY A 136 -11.62 5.28 0.54
CA GLY A 136 -12.20 5.94 1.69
C GLY A 136 -11.30 6.96 2.37
N LEU A 137 -11.95 7.83 3.15
CA LEU A 137 -11.29 8.82 3.99
C LEU A 137 -11.05 8.28 5.39
N SER A 138 -9.87 8.49 5.94
CA SER A 138 -9.60 8.27 7.36
C SER A 138 -10.38 9.25 8.23
N THR A 139 -10.45 8.97 9.54
CA THR A 139 -10.92 9.96 10.50
C THR A 139 -9.98 11.17 10.49
N ALA A 140 -10.55 12.36 10.31
CA ALA A 140 -9.78 13.61 10.31
C ALA A 140 -9.19 13.90 11.70
N TYR A 141 -7.95 14.36 11.75
CA TYR A 141 -7.28 14.71 13.02
C TYR A 141 -6.46 16.00 12.86
N PRO A 142 -6.55 16.90 13.87
CA PRO A 142 -7.48 16.89 14.99
C PRO A 142 -8.94 17.11 14.57
N ASN A 143 -9.89 16.58 15.36
CA ASN A 143 -11.32 16.85 15.19
C ASN A 143 -12.01 16.78 16.58
N PRO A 144 -12.52 17.88 17.16
CA PRO A 144 -12.58 19.26 16.62
C PRO A 144 -11.20 19.88 16.37
N PHE A 145 -11.14 20.87 15.44
CA PHE A 145 -9.87 21.47 15.01
C PHE A 145 -9.88 23.00 15.00
N ASN A 146 -8.66 23.62 15.00
CA ASN A 146 -8.43 25.07 14.93
C ASN A 146 -7.03 25.39 14.39
N PRO A 147 -6.84 26.08 13.29
CA PRO A 147 -7.78 26.21 12.16
C PRO A 147 -7.61 25.08 11.15
N SER A 148 -6.70 24.10 11.39
CA SER A 148 -6.33 23.06 10.41
C SER A 148 -6.63 21.66 10.91
N THR A 149 -7.06 20.80 9.99
CA THR A 149 -7.21 19.35 10.19
C THR A 149 -6.65 18.60 9.00
N THR A 150 -6.20 17.37 9.23
CA THR A 150 -5.65 16.48 8.20
C THR A 150 -6.51 15.24 8.08
N VAL A 151 -6.73 14.79 6.85
CA VAL A 151 -7.43 13.56 6.51
C VAL A 151 -6.61 12.81 5.48
N SER A 152 -6.55 11.49 5.60
CA SER A 152 -5.94 10.65 4.57
C SER A 152 -7.01 10.05 3.68
N LEU A 153 -6.74 9.96 2.39
CA LEU A 153 -7.59 9.30 1.41
C LEU A 153 -6.85 8.09 0.84
N THR A 154 -7.50 6.96 0.88
CA THR A 154 -7.09 5.75 0.21
C THR A 154 -7.66 5.70 -1.20
N VAL A 155 -6.81 5.51 -2.19
CA VAL A 155 -7.16 5.26 -3.58
C VAL A 155 -6.64 3.88 -3.95
N PRO A 156 -7.52 2.84 -4.08
CA PRO A 156 -7.06 1.47 -4.30
C PRO A 156 -6.65 1.17 -5.75
N SER A 157 -7.04 2.00 -6.70
CA SER A 157 -6.68 1.91 -8.12
C SER A 157 -6.64 3.29 -8.75
N ALA A 158 -5.86 3.46 -9.82
CA ALA A 158 -5.79 4.73 -10.54
C ALA A 158 -7.19 5.16 -11.00
N ASP A 159 -7.63 6.35 -10.58
CA ASP A 159 -8.96 6.88 -10.86
C ASP A 159 -8.97 8.41 -10.85
N TYR A 160 -10.02 9.00 -11.45
CA TYR A 160 -10.28 10.43 -11.28
C TYR A 160 -10.94 10.66 -9.93
N VAL A 161 -10.28 11.39 -9.06
CA VAL A 161 -10.71 11.62 -7.69
C VAL A 161 -10.92 13.11 -7.42
N SER A 162 -12.01 13.44 -6.76
CA SER A 162 -12.24 14.77 -6.21
C SER A 162 -12.39 14.72 -4.69
N VAL A 163 -11.66 15.59 -3.97
CA VAL A 163 -11.81 15.80 -2.53
C VAL A 163 -12.20 17.24 -2.27
N LYS A 164 -13.43 17.44 -1.84
CA LYS A 164 -14.03 18.78 -1.68
C LYS A 164 -14.64 18.94 -0.29
N VAL A 165 -14.63 20.17 0.22
CA VAL A 165 -15.19 20.50 1.53
C VAL A 165 -16.47 21.33 1.36
N TYR A 166 -17.50 20.95 2.10
CA TYR A 166 -18.82 21.57 2.05
C TYR A 166 -19.28 22.01 3.44
N ASN A 167 -20.03 23.09 3.49
CA ASN A 167 -20.80 23.48 4.69
C ASN A 167 -22.14 22.69 4.75
N LEU A 168 -22.88 22.83 5.85
CA LEU A 168 -24.18 22.16 6.03
C LEU A 168 -25.28 22.61 5.04
N MET A 169 -25.08 23.73 4.34
CA MET A 169 -25.98 24.18 3.28
C MET A 169 -25.64 23.59 1.91
N GLY A 170 -24.63 22.70 1.84
CA GLY A 170 -24.16 22.07 0.60
C GLY A 170 -23.28 23.00 -0.27
N GLN A 171 -22.88 24.16 0.23
CA GLN A 171 -21.99 25.05 -0.51
C GLN A 171 -20.54 24.56 -0.36
N MET A 172 -19.82 24.46 -1.48
CA MET A 172 -18.40 24.12 -1.50
C MET A 172 -17.58 25.29 -0.93
N VAL A 173 -16.75 25.00 0.07
CA VAL A 173 -15.89 25.97 0.76
C VAL A 173 -14.41 25.70 0.59
N GLY A 174 -14.05 24.58 -0.01
CA GLY A 174 -12.66 24.22 -0.31
C GLY A 174 -12.55 23.05 -1.28
N VAL A 175 -11.42 22.99 -1.98
CA VAL A 175 -11.01 21.85 -2.83
C VAL A 175 -9.65 21.40 -2.33
N LEU A 176 -9.52 20.12 -1.99
CA LEU A 176 -8.27 19.52 -1.51
C LEU A 176 -7.56 18.74 -2.62
N ALA A 177 -8.33 18.09 -3.49
CA ALA A 177 -7.85 17.43 -4.70
C ALA A 177 -8.94 17.41 -5.78
N ASP A 178 -8.52 17.43 -7.06
CA ASP A 178 -9.43 17.30 -8.21
C ASP A 178 -8.60 16.89 -9.45
N GLY A 179 -8.51 15.59 -9.74
CA GLY A 179 -7.67 15.06 -10.84
C GLY A 179 -7.47 13.55 -10.81
N MET A 180 -6.67 13.06 -11.77
CA MET A 180 -6.23 11.67 -11.78
C MET A 180 -5.29 11.42 -10.59
N MET A 181 -5.52 10.33 -9.86
CA MET A 181 -4.69 9.88 -8.74
C MET A 181 -4.38 8.39 -8.92
N GLU A 182 -3.12 8.04 -8.72
CA GLU A 182 -2.66 6.65 -8.74
C GLU A 182 -3.08 5.90 -7.47
N ALA A 183 -2.96 4.57 -7.49
CA ALA A 183 -3.20 3.73 -6.31
C ALA A 183 -2.22 4.11 -5.18
N ASN A 184 -2.71 4.71 -4.11
CA ASN A 184 -1.89 5.14 -2.97
C ASN A 184 -2.77 5.64 -1.82
N VAL A 185 -2.12 5.97 -0.69
CA VAL A 185 -2.72 6.72 0.42
C VAL A 185 -2.20 8.16 0.40
N TYR A 186 -3.10 9.11 0.20
CA TYR A 186 -2.80 10.53 0.12
C TYR A 186 -3.20 11.25 1.40
N SER A 187 -2.42 12.23 1.83
CA SER A 187 -2.71 13.05 3.00
C SER A 187 -3.06 14.49 2.58
N PHE A 188 -4.20 14.99 3.05
CA PHE A 188 -4.68 16.33 2.76
C PHE A 188 -4.88 17.13 4.05
N THR A 189 -4.31 18.32 4.10
CA THR A 189 -4.56 19.28 5.21
C THR A 189 -5.47 20.37 4.74
N TRP A 190 -6.63 20.50 5.43
CA TRP A 190 -7.54 21.61 5.22
C TRP A 190 -7.29 22.71 6.25
N ASN A 191 -6.97 23.91 5.76
CA ASN A 191 -6.89 25.13 6.56
C ASN A 191 -8.21 25.92 6.41
N ALA A 192 -8.94 26.05 7.50
CA ALA A 192 -10.26 26.66 7.59
C ALA A 192 -10.23 28.10 8.15
N SER A 193 -9.10 28.83 8.02
CA SER A 193 -8.93 30.17 8.59
C SER A 193 -9.98 31.17 8.06
N ASP A 194 -10.45 30.97 6.84
CA ASP A 194 -11.35 31.91 6.15
C ASP A 194 -12.85 31.58 6.30
N VAL A 195 -13.17 30.50 7.03
CA VAL A 195 -14.57 30.10 7.25
C VAL A 195 -14.94 30.14 8.72
N SER A 196 -16.24 30.23 9.04
CA SER A 196 -16.76 30.35 10.40
C SER A 196 -16.66 29.04 11.18
N SER A 197 -16.64 29.10 12.52
CA SER A 197 -16.81 27.91 13.36
C SER A 197 -18.10 27.17 12.98
N GLY A 198 -18.06 25.84 12.93
CA GLY A 198 -19.20 25.04 12.53
C GLY A 198 -18.83 23.64 12.07
N VAL A 199 -19.82 22.90 11.62
CA VAL A 199 -19.66 21.56 11.06
C VAL A 199 -19.48 21.65 9.54
N TYR A 200 -18.51 20.90 9.04
CA TYR A 200 -18.19 20.75 7.62
C TYR A 200 -18.12 19.29 7.23
N LEU A 201 -18.28 19.02 5.95
CA LEU A 201 -18.20 17.69 5.36
C LEU A 201 -17.04 17.68 4.35
N ILE A 202 -16.07 16.82 4.56
CA ILE A 202 -15.05 16.51 3.56
C ILE A 202 -15.57 15.33 2.76
N LYS A 203 -15.85 15.53 1.46
CA LYS A 203 -16.34 14.50 0.54
C LYS A 203 -15.23 14.12 -0.42
N ALA A 204 -14.88 12.84 -0.45
CA ALA A 204 -14.09 12.22 -1.50
C ALA A 204 -15.01 11.45 -2.44
N GLU A 205 -14.76 11.56 -3.74
CA GLU A 205 -15.57 10.94 -4.79
C GLU A 205 -14.62 10.43 -5.90
N SER A 206 -14.77 9.16 -6.27
CA SER A 206 -14.15 8.53 -7.42
C SER A 206 -15.20 8.16 -8.46
N SER A 207 -14.80 7.49 -9.55
CA SER A 207 -15.74 7.02 -10.58
C SER A 207 -16.78 6.03 -10.03
N SER A 208 -16.45 5.27 -8.99
CA SER A 208 -17.26 4.17 -8.46
C SER A 208 -17.63 4.29 -6.98
N SER A 209 -16.99 5.20 -6.22
CA SER A 209 -17.10 5.25 -4.77
C SER A 209 -17.20 6.69 -4.25
N VAL A 210 -17.88 6.84 -3.12
CA VAL A 210 -18.00 8.13 -2.40
C VAL A 210 -17.81 7.86 -0.92
N ASP A 211 -16.99 8.67 -0.26
CA ASP A 211 -16.87 8.69 1.20
C ASP A 211 -16.92 10.10 1.76
N ILE A 212 -17.46 10.25 2.98
CA ILE A 212 -17.69 11.53 3.62
C ILE A 212 -17.28 11.51 5.07
N GLN A 213 -16.39 12.43 5.44
CA GLN A 213 -15.97 12.66 6.82
C GLN A 213 -16.55 13.98 7.38
N LYS A 214 -17.16 13.89 8.57
CA LYS A 214 -17.65 15.07 9.30
C LYS A 214 -16.55 15.64 10.18
N VAL A 215 -16.29 16.95 10.05
CA VAL A 215 -15.29 17.67 10.84
C VAL A 215 -15.92 18.91 11.52
N MET A 216 -15.40 19.28 12.69
CA MET A 216 -15.90 20.39 13.49
C MET A 216 -14.78 21.43 13.69
N LEU A 217 -14.99 22.63 13.12
CA LEU A 217 -14.12 23.79 13.34
C LEU A 217 -14.57 24.55 14.60
N VAL A 218 -13.64 24.82 15.48
CA VAL A 218 -13.83 25.62 16.71
C VAL A 218 -12.74 26.69 16.74
N LYS A 219 -13.13 27.95 16.52
CA LYS A 219 -12.24 29.12 16.64
C LYS A 219 -12.37 29.74 18.00
#